data_56807854214af52c24df0f7817c7fe0e
#
_entry.id   56807854214af52c24df0f7817c7fe0e
#
_cell.length_a   1.000
_cell.length_b   1.000
_cell.length_c   1.000
_cell.angle_alpha   90.00
_cell.angle_beta   90.00
_cell.angle_gamma   90.00
#
_symmetry.space_group_name_H-M   'P 1'
#
loop_
_entity.id
_entity.type
_entity.pdbx_description
1 polymer ?
#
loop_
_entity_poly.entity_id
_entity_poly.type
_entity_poly.pdbx_seq_one_letter_code
_entity_poly.pdbx_strand_id
1 'polypeptide(L)' 'MNVDEVKGKGKKIKGQVREEVGKLTGNKTEQVKGKIEQVEGEVQEGIGKIKRKIKD' A
#
# COMPACT_ATOMS: atom_id res chain seq x y z
N MET A 1 13.76 10.65 -2.08
CA MET A 1 12.75 9.64 -1.74
C MET A 1 13.45 8.41 -1.17
N ASN A 2 12.98 7.88 -0.05
CA ASN A 2 13.64 6.70 0.52
C ASN A 2 12.92 5.41 0.12
N VAL A 3 13.57 4.29 0.42
CA VAL A 3 13.09 2.96 0.02
C VAL A 3 11.71 2.66 0.60
N ASP A 4 11.47 3.08 1.85
CA ASP A 4 10.17 2.83 2.51
C ASP A 4 9.03 3.55 1.78
N GLU A 5 9.25 4.78 1.33
CA GLU A 5 8.24 5.51 0.56
C GLU A 5 7.93 4.81 -0.76
N VAL A 6 8.97 4.38 -1.47
CA VAL A 6 8.81 3.68 -2.76
C VAL A 6 8.08 2.36 -2.56
N LYS A 7 8.49 1.57 -1.59
CA LYS A 7 7.83 0.29 -1.29
C LYS A 7 6.39 0.48 -0.83
N GLY A 8 6.15 1.50 0.00
CA GLY A 8 4.80 1.80 0.47
C GLY A 8 3.88 2.17 -0.68
N LYS A 9 4.34 3.01 -1.60
CA LYS A 9 3.56 3.38 -2.79
C LYS A 9 3.29 2.17 -3.68
N GLY A 10 4.30 1.33 -3.88
CA GLY A 10 4.16 0.10 -4.65
C GLY A 10 3.13 -0.84 -4.06
N LYS A 11 3.18 -1.05 -2.75
CA LYS A 11 2.20 -1.88 -2.04
C LYS A 11 0.79 -1.30 -2.14
N LYS A 12 0.66 0.01 -2.01
CA LYS A 12 -0.62 0.68 -2.09
C LYS A 12 -1.25 0.48 -3.48
N ILE A 13 -0.47 0.67 -4.53
CA ILE A 13 -0.94 0.47 -5.90
C ILE A 13 -1.30 -1.00 -6.14
N LYS A 14 -0.45 -1.91 -5.71
CA LYS A 14 -0.69 -3.35 -5.82
C LYS A 14 -1.99 -3.74 -5.12
N GLY A 15 -2.20 -3.20 -3.92
CA GLY A 15 -3.42 -3.45 -3.16
C GLY A 15 -4.66 -2.93 -3.87
N GLN A 16 -4.58 -1.74 -4.47
CA GLN A 16 -5.69 -1.17 -5.24
C GLN A 16 -6.08 -2.06 -6.42
N VAL A 17 -5.08 -2.52 -7.17
CA VAL A 17 -5.32 -3.43 -8.31
C VAL A 17 -5.98 -4.72 -7.83
N ARG A 18 -5.47 -5.29 -6.74
CA ARG A 18 -6.00 -6.53 -6.17
C ARG A 18 -7.45 -6.36 -5.72
N GLU A 19 -7.74 -5.24 -5.08
CA GLU A 19 -9.09 -4.93 -4.62
C GLU A 19 -10.05 -4.80 -5.82
N GLU A 20 -9.64 -4.10 -6.88
CA GLU A 20 -10.45 -3.92 -8.08
C GLU A 20 -10.72 -5.27 -8.78
N VAL A 21 -9.69 -6.10 -8.91
CA VAL A 21 -9.84 -7.43 -9.49
C VAL A 21 -10.82 -8.27 -8.64
N GLY A 22 -10.70 -8.18 -7.32
CA GLY A 22 -11.61 -8.86 -6.42
C GLY A 22 -13.06 -8.42 -6.60
N LYS A 23 -13.29 -7.12 -6.78
CA LYS A 23 -14.62 -6.58 -7.03
C LYS A 23 -15.19 -7.08 -8.35
N LEU A 24 -14.38 -7.07 -9.41
CA LEU A 24 -14.81 -7.51 -10.73
C LEU A 24 -15.15 -9.00 -10.77
N THR A 25 -14.44 -9.81 -10.01
CA THR A 25 -14.65 -11.27 -9.98
C THR A 25 -15.57 -11.73 -8.85
N GLY A 26 -16.03 -10.81 -8.01
CA GLY A 26 -16.85 -11.14 -6.87
C GLY A 26 -16.10 -11.87 -5.76
N ASN A 27 -14.78 -11.75 -5.73
CA ASN A 27 -13.92 -12.42 -4.74
C ASN A 27 -13.69 -11.51 -3.53
N LYS A 28 -14.47 -11.70 -2.48
CA LYS A 28 -14.38 -10.89 -1.27
C LYS A 28 -13.04 -11.03 -0.56
N THR A 29 -12.45 -12.23 -0.58
CA THR A 29 -11.15 -12.46 0.03
C THR A 29 -10.07 -11.60 -0.62
N GLU A 30 -10.06 -11.53 -1.94
CA GLU A 30 -9.12 -10.70 -2.68
C GLU A 30 -9.36 -9.21 -2.44
N GLN A 31 -10.62 -8.80 -2.30
CA GLN A 31 -10.96 -7.42 -1.96
C GLN A 31 -10.36 -7.02 -0.61
N VAL A 32 -10.54 -7.88 0.39
CA VAL A 32 -10.03 -7.64 1.74
C VAL A 32 -8.51 -7.62 1.75
N LYS A 33 -7.88 -8.57 1.08
CA LYS A 33 -6.41 -8.62 0.99
C LYS A 33 -5.85 -7.38 0.31
N GLY A 34 -6.50 -6.94 -0.76
CA GLY A 34 -6.09 -5.72 -1.45
C GLY A 34 -6.19 -4.49 -0.56
N LYS A 35 -7.26 -4.41 0.22
CA LYS A 35 -7.46 -3.30 1.16
C LYS A 35 -6.37 -3.29 2.24
N ILE A 36 -6.03 -4.47 2.76
CA ILE A 36 -4.97 -4.61 3.75
C ILE A 36 -3.63 -4.15 3.17
N GLU A 37 -3.32 -4.55 1.95
CA GLU A 37 -2.08 -4.12 1.29
C GLU A 37 -2.02 -2.61 1.10
N GLN A 38 -3.15 -1.98 0.77
CA GLN A 38 -3.22 -0.52 0.66
C GLN A 38 -2.87 0.14 1.99
N VAL A 39 -3.45 -0.34 3.08
CA VAL A 39 -3.20 0.20 4.41
C VAL A 39 -1.74 0.00 4.81
N GLU A 40 -1.20 -1.19 4.55
CA GLU A 40 0.21 -1.47 4.82
C GLU A 40 1.13 -0.54 4.03
N GLY A 41 0.79 -0.30 2.76
CA GLY A 41 1.54 0.62 1.92
C GLY A 41 1.50 2.05 2.44
N GLU A 42 0.33 2.51 2.89
CA GLU A 42 0.18 3.85 3.46
C GLU A 42 1.00 4.02 4.74
N VAL A 43 0.99 3.01 5.60
CA VAL A 43 1.78 3.03 6.83
C VAL A 43 3.27 3.08 6.51
N GLN A 44 3.71 2.25 5.59
CA GLN A 44 5.13 2.21 5.19
C GLN A 44 5.57 3.52 4.55
N GLU A 45 4.73 4.09 3.70
CA GLU A 45 4.99 5.39 3.10
C GLU A 45 5.10 6.47 4.16
N GLY A 46 4.21 6.46 5.15
CA GLY A 46 4.24 7.41 6.26
C GLY A 46 5.50 7.29 7.11
N ILE A 47 5.93 6.06 7.37
CA ILE A 47 7.18 5.81 8.10
C ILE A 47 8.37 6.37 7.32
N GLY A 48 8.38 6.16 6.01
CA GLY A 48 9.44 6.69 5.15
C GLY A 48 9.52 8.21 5.19
N LYS A 49 8.36 8.87 5.17
CA LYS A 49 8.30 10.33 5.25
C LYS A 49 8.83 10.85 6.59
N ILE A 50 8.47 10.17 7.67
CA ILE A 50 8.96 10.52 9.02
C ILE A 50 10.48 10.38 9.09
N LYS A 51 11.00 9.26 8.61
CA LYS A 51 12.44 9.01 8.58
C LYS A 51 13.18 10.09 7.81
N ARG A 52 12.63 10.51 6.68
CA ARG A 52 13.24 11.56 5.86
C ARG A 52 13.28 12.88 6.61
N LYS A 53 12.21 13.23 7.33
CA LYS A 53 12.15 14.47 8.11
C LYS A 53 13.13 14.47 9.26
N ILE A 54 13.26 13.35 9.94
CA ILE A 54 14.18 13.22 11.08
C ILE A 54 15.63 13.32 10.60
N LYS A 55 15.92 12.76 9.45
CA LYS A 55 17.26 12.73 8.89
C LYS A 55 17.75 14.11 8.44
N ASP A 56 16.86 14.94 8.02
CA ASP A 56 17.15 16.29 7.57
C ASP A 56 17.15 17.28 8.71
#